data_e909ac0c08bdd2132cb6967543343071
#
_entry.id   e909ac0c08bdd2132cb6967543343071
#
_cell.length_a   1.000
_cell.length_b   1.000
_cell.length_c   1.000
_cell.angle_alpha   90.00
_cell.angle_beta   90.00
_cell.angle_gamma   90.00
#
_symmetry.space_group_name_H-M   'P 1'
#
loop_
_entity.id
_entity.type
_entity.pdbx_description
1 polymer ?
#
loop_
_entity_poly.entity_id
_entity_poly.type
_entity_poly.pdbx_seq_one_letter_code
_entity_poly.pdbx_strand_id
1 'polypeptide(L)'
;MSYQVLSLKWRPQAFDDVIGQDHVTKTLINAFKKDRIAQGYILTGPRGVGKTTTARIISKALNCPKTKDGIPCNSCNICQEITDGRNLDVLEIDGASNRGIEEIRSIREQIKYAPMNAPYKIFIIDEVHMLTNQAFNALLRTLEEPPSHGKFILATTDIHKVPSTIISRCQRFDFNRITETAICERLSLILQEEGISADEESLSAISRKADGSMRDALSLMDQVIAFAGESIKIEAVSSVIGLIPIDIYFDYSESILKKHSAKMLKVLQIIRTAGLPLEDVALGLIHHFRNLIVGSINGGEDLLELNDDHKKRYSENAKLWDGKDLLRMSNVLNELEFSLKRVTHPSIHFEITAMKCLEMDTSISITELLSGEESKNIKKNFEPINQTGTEDQSLPASEQEDPMAQKAEKVSVKKPPAQNNNITLEEIEKKWSKFVEKINQERPSIGTILAHSNPYELNGNLLVIKVYNLPKFSVGNLERNNQVIEKFIEEHYGVSLKLKAIISDEVEPEKNVEIIEEAVLSKEANGDDVVTRVLEVFDGEILR
;
A
#
# COMPACT_ATOMS: atom_id res chain seq x y z
N MET A 1 -24.92 30.16 14.69
CA MET A 1 -24.55 28.74 14.97
C MET A 1 -23.15 28.52 14.43
N SER A 2 -22.28 27.85 15.15
CA SER A 2 -20.96 27.48 14.62
C SER A 2 -21.15 26.45 13.51
N TYR A 3 -20.47 26.63 12.39
CA TYR A 3 -20.45 25.66 11.30
C TYR A 3 -19.95 24.31 11.81
N GLN A 4 -20.66 23.23 11.50
CA GLN A 4 -20.29 21.86 11.82
C GLN A 4 -20.18 21.08 10.52
N VAL A 5 -19.05 20.41 10.32
CA VAL A 5 -18.80 19.58 9.13
C VAL A 5 -19.84 18.46 8.99
N LEU A 6 -20.25 18.16 7.75
CA LEU A 6 -21.29 17.16 7.46
C LEU A 6 -21.00 15.79 8.07
N SER A 7 -19.74 15.36 8.06
CA SER A 7 -19.33 14.08 8.63
C SER A 7 -19.56 13.95 10.14
N LEU A 8 -19.68 15.05 10.87
CA LEU A 8 -20.06 15.08 12.28
C LEU A 8 -21.56 15.30 12.46
N LYS A 9 -22.16 16.25 11.70
CA LYS A 9 -23.59 16.59 11.77
C LYS A 9 -24.48 15.40 11.42
N TRP A 10 -24.10 14.67 10.35
CA TRP A 10 -24.86 13.54 9.82
C TRP A 10 -24.34 12.17 10.28
N ARG A 11 -23.61 12.14 11.40
CA ARG A 11 -23.13 10.90 11.99
C ARG A 11 -24.30 10.04 12.46
N PRO A 12 -24.45 8.77 12.02
CA PRO A 12 -25.53 7.87 12.41
C PRO A 12 -25.73 7.79 13.92
N GLN A 13 -26.99 7.88 14.36
CA GLN A 13 -27.35 7.83 15.77
C GLN A 13 -28.10 6.55 16.16
N ALA A 14 -28.67 5.84 15.17
CA ALA A 14 -29.34 4.57 15.31
C ALA A 14 -28.75 3.53 14.35
N PHE A 15 -29.06 2.26 14.55
CA PHE A 15 -28.59 1.18 13.67
C PHE A 15 -29.13 1.29 12.25
N ASP A 16 -30.36 1.77 12.08
CA ASP A 16 -31.02 1.94 10.79
C ASP A 16 -30.38 3.08 9.94
N ASP A 17 -29.67 4.00 10.58
CA ASP A 17 -28.94 5.07 9.89
C ASP A 17 -27.59 4.61 9.31
N VAL A 18 -27.12 3.41 9.70
CA VAL A 18 -25.82 2.86 9.26
C VAL A 18 -26.00 2.20 7.90
N ILE A 19 -25.51 2.85 6.86
CA ILE A 19 -25.74 2.45 5.48
C ILE A 19 -24.78 1.34 5.05
N GLY A 20 -25.31 0.38 4.25
CA GLY A 20 -24.54 -0.67 3.61
C GLY A 20 -24.02 -1.75 4.56
N GLN A 21 -24.48 -1.76 5.84
CA GLN A 21 -24.03 -2.73 6.85
C GLN A 21 -25.19 -3.54 7.46
N ASP A 22 -26.20 -3.82 6.69
CA ASP A 22 -27.45 -4.50 7.14
C ASP A 22 -27.20 -5.83 7.86
N HIS A 23 -26.21 -6.59 7.40
CA HIS A 23 -25.84 -7.87 8.03
C HIS A 23 -25.30 -7.69 9.44
N VAL A 24 -24.58 -6.59 9.71
CA VAL A 24 -24.06 -6.24 11.05
C VAL A 24 -25.20 -5.71 11.92
N THR A 25 -25.93 -4.70 11.43
CA THR A 25 -26.96 -4.00 12.21
C THR A 25 -28.11 -4.92 12.61
N LYS A 26 -28.62 -5.75 11.67
CA LYS A 26 -29.66 -6.75 11.94
C LYS A 26 -29.20 -7.81 12.95
N THR A 27 -27.94 -8.26 12.85
CA THR A 27 -27.38 -9.24 13.80
C THR A 27 -27.27 -8.65 15.20
N LEU A 28 -26.80 -7.41 15.35
CA LEU A 28 -26.70 -6.72 16.63
C LEU A 28 -28.08 -6.49 17.28
N ILE A 29 -29.05 -5.99 16.52
CA ILE A 29 -30.43 -5.77 16.99
C ILE A 29 -31.02 -7.10 17.49
N ASN A 30 -30.87 -8.18 16.72
CA ASN A 30 -31.37 -9.50 17.11
C ASN A 30 -30.70 -10.07 18.35
N ALA A 31 -29.38 -9.82 18.52
CA ALA A 31 -28.64 -10.22 19.70
C ALA A 31 -29.14 -9.48 20.95
N PHE A 32 -29.33 -8.16 20.85
CA PHE A 32 -29.82 -7.33 21.96
C PHE A 32 -31.29 -7.65 22.34
N LYS A 33 -32.16 -7.89 21.36
CA LYS A 33 -33.54 -8.37 21.63
C LYS A 33 -33.58 -9.68 22.42
N LYS A 34 -32.59 -10.55 22.23
CA LYS A 34 -32.50 -11.86 22.90
C LYS A 34 -31.61 -11.83 24.16
N ASP A 35 -31.19 -10.66 24.60
CA ASP A 35 -30.23 -10.45 25.72
C ASP A 35 -28.94 -11.27 25.59
N ARG A 36 -28.49 -11.49 24.35
CA ARG A 36 -27.22 -12.18 24.03
C ARG A 36 -26.11 -11.17 23.85
N ILE A 37 -25.66 -10.62 24.98
CA ILE A 37 -24.65 -9.56 25.04
C ILE A 37 -23.27 -10.18 25.23
N ALA A 38 -22.39 -10.05 24.25
CA ALA A 38 -21.00 -10.49 24.36
C ALA A 38 -20.19 -9.62 25.35
N GLN A 39 -19.08 -10.14 25.85
CA GLN A 39 -18.15 -9.38 26.67
C GLN A 39 -17.22 -8.50 25.84
N GLY A 40 -16.84 -8.99 24.65
CA GLY A 40 -16.02 -8.26 23.68
C GLY A 40 -16.63 -8.28 22.29
N TYR A 41 -16.55 -7.16 21.60
CA TYR A 41 -16.92 -7.01 20.19
C TYR A 41 -15.69 -6.57 19.41
N ILE A 42 -15.50 -7.09 18.21
CA ILE A 42 -14.48 -6.61 17.29
C ILE A 42 -15.11 -6.23 15.95
N LEU A 43 -15.00 -4.96 15.58
CA LEU A 43 -15.53 -4.36 14.36
C LEU A 43 -14.37 -4.17 13.40
N THR A 44 -14.34 -4.91 12.30
CA THR A 44 -13.24 -4.86 11.33
C THR A 44 -13.74 -4.44 9.95
N GLY A 45 -12.90 -3.78 9.17
CA GLY A 45 -13.22 -3.36 7.80
C GLY A 45 -12.59 -2.03 7.42
N PRO A 46 -12.78 -1.55 6.18
CA PRO A 46 -12.15 -0.34 5.66
C PRO A 46 -12.41 0.90 6.52
N ARG A 47 -11.61 1.95 6.31
CA ARG A 47 -11.80 3.24 6.96
C ARG A 47 -13.11 3.90 6.50
N GLY A 48 -13.78 4.64 7.39
CA GLY A 48 -14.92 5.49 7.03
C GLY A 48 -16.25 4.78 6.78
N VAL A 49 -16.34 3.44 6.99
CA VAL A 49 -17.56 2.62 6.78
C VAL A 49 -18.50 2.55 8.00
N GLY A 50 -18.17 3.25 9.11
CA GLY A 50 -19.06 3.36 10.27
C GLY A 50 -18.68 2.52 11.49
N LYS A 51 -17.50 1.89 11.58
CA LYS A 51 -17.07 1.04 12.72
C LYS A 51 -17.20 1.76 14.08
N THR A 52 -16.51 2.88 14.26
CA THR A 52 -16.52 3.67 15.51
C THR A 52 -17.91 4.25 15.81
N THR A 53 -18.66 4.62 14.78
CA THR A 53 -20.05 5.05 14.90
C THR A 53 -20.93 3.92 15.44
N THR A 54 -20.82 2.72 14.89
CA THR A 54 -21.55 1.55 15.37
C THR A 54 -21.13 1.16 16.80
N ALA A 55 -19.84 1.31 17.15
CA ALA A 55 -19.37 1.13 18.52
C ALA A 55 -20.11 2.04 19.52
N ARG A 56 -20.30 3.32 19.17
CA ARG A 56 -21.08 4.27 19.98
C ARG A 56 -22.57 3.91 20.05
N ILE A 57 -23.16 3.43 18.93
CA ILE A 57 -24.56 3.00 18.92
C ILE A 57 -24.74 1.75 19.80
N ILE A 58 -23.82 0.77 19.76
CA ILE A 58 -23.79 -0.39 20.66
C ILE A 58 -23.74 0.10 22.12
N SER A 59 -22.86 1.02 22.43
CA SER A 59 -22.70 1.57 23.78
C SER A 59 -23.96 2.27 24.28
N LYS A 60 -24.65 3.01 23.40
CA LYS A 60 -25.97 3.58 23.71
C LYS A 60 -27.04 2.50 23.92
N ALA A 61 -27.09 1.49 23.07
CA ALA A 61 -28.08 0.40 23.16
C ALA A 61 -27.96 -0.37 24.48
N LEU A 62 -26.72 -0.59 24.95
CA LEU A 62 -26.42 -1.28 26.21
C LEU A 62 -26.72 -0.43 27.45
N ASN A 63 -26.51 0.89 27.39
CA ASN A 63 -26.58 1.77 28.53
C ASN A 63 -27.83 2.66 28.59
N CYS A 64 -28.66 2.64 27.56
CA CYS A 64 -29.88 3.47 27.51
C CYS A 64 -30.98 2.92 28.41
N PRO A 65 -31.43 3.67 29.45
CA PRO A 65 -32.51 3.20 30.34
C PRO A 65 -33.87 3.08 29.65
N LYS A 66 -34.01 3.72 28.48
CA LYS A 66 -35.26 3.71 27.68
C LYS A 66 -35.09 2.90 26.37
N THR A 67 -34.16 1.96 26.36
CA THR A 67 -33.96 1.11 25.18
C THR A 67 -35.21 0.26 24.90
N LYS A 68 -35.59 0.16 23.63
CA LYS A 68 -36.66 -0.74 23.16
C LYS A 68 -36.10 -1.64 22.09
N ASP A 69 -36.22 -2.94 22.27
CA ASP A 69 -35.74 -3.94 21.29
C ASP A 69 -34.28 -3.76 20.86
N GLY A 70 -33.41 -3.26 21.74
CA GLY A 70 -32.00 -3.00 21.45
C GLY A 70 -31.74 -1.68 20.70
N ILE A 71 -32.78 -0.85 20.50
CA ILE A 71 -32.66 0.46 19.84
C ILE A 71 -32.56 1.56 20.93
N PRO A 72 -31.52 2.40 20.93
CA PRO A 72 -31.38 3.48 21.90
C PRO A 72 -32.37 4.61 21.64
N CYS A 73 -32.83 5.29 22.71
CA CYS A 73 -33.82 6.36 22.58
C CYS A 73 -33.26 7.69 22.03
N ASN A 74 -31.96 7.88 22.01
CA ASN A 74 -31.21 9.08 21.56
C ASN A 74 -31.62 10.40 22.26
N SER A 75 -32.53 10.37 23.23
CA SER A 75 -33.06 11.58 23.91
C SER A 75 -32.77 11.65 25.41
N CYS A 76 -32.30 10.56 26.04
CA CYS A 76 -31.93 10.57 27.46
C CYS A 76 -30.51 11.12 27.65
N ASN A 77 -30.20 11.56 28.87
CA ASN A 77 -28.89 12.14 29.20
C ASN A 77 -27.72 11.20 28.83
N ILE A 78 -27.83 9.90 29.12
CA ILE A 78 -26.79 8.92 28.81
C ILE A 78 -26.55 8.85 27.28
N CYS A 79 -27.63 8.81 26.47
CA CYS A 79 -27.48 8.80 25.01
C CYS A 79 -26.81 10.07 24.48
N GLN A 80 -27.17 11.24 25.04
CA GLN A 80 -26.59 12.52 24.66
C GLN A 80 -25.12 12.61 25.06
N GLU A 81 -24.80 12.26 26.30
CA GLU A 81 -23.41 12.22 26.79
C GLU A 81 -22.51 11.29 25.96
N ILE A 82 -23.01 10.11 25.55
CA ILE A 82 -22.26 9.18 24.69
C ILE A 82 -22.08 9.80 23.30
N THR A 83 -23.09 10.47 22.75
CA THR A 83 -22.98 11.17 21.47
C THR A 83 -21.89 12.24 21.52
N ASP A 84 -21.85 13.01 22.60
CA ASP A 84 -20.90 14.10 22.82
C ASP A 84 -19.52 13.62 23.28
N GLY A 85 -19.36 12.32 23.57
CA GLY A 85 -18.11 11.74 24.05
C GLY A 85 -17.75 12.17 25.49
N ARG A 86 -18.75 12.53 26.33
CA ARG A 86 -18.56 13.03 27.70
C ARG A 86 -19.04 12.08 28.78
N ASN A 87 -19.49 10.87 28.40
CA ASN A 87 -20.01 9.90 29.35
C ASN A 87 -18.85 9.22 30.12
N LEU A 88 -18.97 9.14 31.46
CA LEU A 88 -17.93 8.58 32.33
C LEU A 88 -17.88 7.05 32.33
N ASP A 89 -18.95 6.39 31.90
CA ASP A 89 -19.02 4.93 31.81
C ASP A 89 -18.75 4.39 30.40
N VAL A 90 -18.60 5.27 29.39
CA VAL A 90 -18.22 4.93 28.02
C VAL A 90 -16.99 5.72 27.62
N LEU A 91 -15.85 5.06 27.61
CA LEU A 91 -14.54 5.65 27.32
C LEU A 91 -14.10 5.26 25.92
N GLU A 92 -13.83 6.25 25.08
CA GLU A 92 -13.31 6.04 23.72
C GLU A 92 -11.82 6.39 23.70
N ILE A 93 -11.00 5.46 23.23
CA ILE A 93 -9.55 5.54 23.19
C ILE A 93 -9.08 5.27 21.78
N ASP A 94 -8.27 6.16 21.24
CA ASP A 94 -7.60 5.96 19.97
C ASP A 94 -6.30 5.17 20.18
N GLY A 95 -6.25 3.94 19.68
CA GLY A 95 -5.09 3.06 19.74
C GLY A 95 -3.88 3.60 18.97
N ALA A 96 -4.06 4.52 18.03
CA ALA A 96 -2.95 5.14 17.33
C ALA A 96 -2.18 6.12 18.23
N SER A 97 -2.87 6.84 19.09
CA SER A 97 -2.28 7.78 20.06
C SER A 97 -1.87 7.09 21.37
N ASN A 98 -2.57 6.03 21.76
CA ASN A 98 -2.41 5.34 23.05
C ASN A 98 -1.91 3.89 22.85
N ARG A 99 -0.72 3.73 22.26
CA ARG A 99 -0.14 2.42 21.88
C ARG A 99 0.47 1.65 23.02
N GLY A 100 0.74 2.31 24.14
CA GLY A 100 1.57 1.83 25.24
C GLY A 100 0.87 0.81 26.13
N ILE A 101 1.66 0.12 26.94
CA ILE A 101 1.16 -0.84 27.93
C ILE A 101 0.52 -0.13 29.11
N GLU A 102 0.96 1.08 29.48
CA GLU A 102 0.49 1.79 30.66
C GLU A 102 -0.95 2.28 30.50
N GLU A 103 -1.31 2.72 29.30
CA GLU A 103 -2.70 3.10 28.96
C GLU A 103 -3.64 1.91 29.10
N ILE A 104 -3.24 0.73 28.62
CA ILE A 104 -4.03 -0.49 28.75
C ILE A 104 -4.08 -0.98 30.20
N ARG A 105 -3.01 -0.80 30.98
CA ARG A 105 -3.03 -1.06 32.43
C ARG A 105 -4.00 -0.13 33.15
N SER A 106 -4.04 1.14 32.80
CA SER A 106 -5.01 2.10 33.34
C SER A 106 -6.46 1.66 33.03
N ILE A 107 -6.75 1.26 31.79
CA ILE A 107 -8.06 0.70 31.40
C ILE A 107 -8.40 -0.52 32.28
N ARG A 108 -7.45 -1.42 32.47
CA ARG A 108 -7.63 -2.64 33.30
C ARG A 108 -7.94 -2.32 34.75
N GLU A 109 -7.33 -1.29 35.31
CA GLU A 109 -7.66 -0.86 36.67
C GLU A 109 -9.03 -0.17 36.73
N GLN A 110 -9.34 0.67 35.72
CA GLN A 110 -10.61 1.39 35.67
C GLN A 110 -11.82 0.46 35.50
N ILE A 111 -11.70 -0.63 34.72
CA ILE A 111 -12.83 -1.54 34.47
C ILE A 111 -13.25 -2.33 35.74
N LYS A 112 -12.36 -2.45 36.73
CA LYS A 112 -12.67 -3.10 38.02
C LYS A 112 -13.71 -2.32 38.83
N TYR A 113 -13.79 -1.03 38.65
CA TYR A 113 -14.75 -0.19 39.36
C TYR A 113 -16.12 -0.26 38.69
N ALA A 114 -17.16 -0.35 39.50
CA ALA A 114 -18.54 -0.34 38.99
C ALA A 114 -18.84 0.94 38.20
N PRO A 115 -19.73 0.87 37.17
CA PRO A 115 -20.20 2.04 36.45
C PRO A 115 -20.92 3.00 37.41
N MET A 116 -20.89 4.31 37.08
CA MET A 116 -21.47 5.36 37.90
C MET A 116 -22.98 5.55 37.66
N ASN A 117 -23.37 5.63 36.38
CA ASN A 117 -24.72 6.01 35.98
C ASN A 117 -25.40 5.04 35.01
N ALA A 118 -24.67 4.03 34.55
CA ALA A 118 -25.11 3.11 33.50
C ALA A 118 -24.99 1.63 33.94
N PRO A 119 -25.67 0.68 33.30
CA PRO A 119 -25.53 -0.74 33.59
C PRO A 119 -24.12 -1.29 33.29
N TYR A 120 -23.47 -0.78 32.25
CA TYR A 120 -22.19 -1.29 31.76
C TYR A 120 -21.13 -0.19 31.68
N LYS A 121 -19.89 -0.54 32.03
CA LYS A 121 -18.69 0.25 31.77
C LYS A 121 -18.06 -0.23 30.48
N ILE A 122 -18.02 0.63 29.46
CA ILE A 122 -17.67 0.26 28.10
C ILE A 122 -16.39 0.97 27.67
N PHE A 123 -15.43 0.21 27.15
CA PHE A 123 -14.22 0.74 26.55
C PHE A 123 -14.27 0.51 25.03
N ILE A 124 -14.29 1.59 24.27
CA ILE A 124 -14.15 1.59 22.83
C ILE A 124 -12.68 1.86 22.50
N ILE A 125 -12.00 0.90 21.87
CA ILE A 125 -10.62 1.08 21.42
C ILE A 125 -10.63 1.11 19.89
N ASP A 126 -10.44 2.29 19.33
CA ASP A 126 -10.35 2.47 17.89
C ASP A 126 -8.92 2.22 17.41
N GLU A 127 -8.78 1.77 16.16
CA GLU A 127 -7.52 1.36 15.53
C GLU A 127 -6.68 0.43 16.44
N VAL A 128 -7.34 -0.55 17.05
CA VAL A 128 -6.72 -1.45 18.04
C VAL A 128 -5.48 -2.17 17.52
N HIS A 129 -5.35 -2.36 16.20
CA HIS A 129 -4.17 -2.97 15.57
C HIS A 129 -2.88 -2.15 15.74
N MET A 130 -2.98 -0.91 16.21
CA MET A 130 -1.83 -0.04 16.48
C MET A 130 -1.22 -0.25 17.86
N LEU A 131 -1.87 -1.04 18.72
CA LEU A 131 -1.35 -1.38 20.03
C LEU A 131 -0.07 -2.23 19.96
N THR A 132 0.81 -2.06 20.92
CA THR A 132 2.00 -2.91 21.04
C THR A 132 1.62 -4.33 21.48
N ASN A 133 2.48 -5.32 21.22
CA ASN A 133 2.28 -6.70 21.67
C ASN A 133 2.16 -6.81 23.20
N GLN A 134 2.86 -5.96 23.93
CA GLN A 134 2.78 -5.89 25.40
C GLN A 134 1.41 -5.35 25.86
N ALA A 135 0.85 -4.37 25.15
CA ALA A 135 -0.49 -3.84 25.40
C ALA A 135 -1.57 -4.88 25.11
N PHE A 136 -1.47 -5.64 24.01
CA PHE A 136 -2.36 -6.76 23.73
C PHE A 136 -2.32 -7.82 24.85
N ASN A 137 -1.14 -8.20 25.32
CA ASN A 137 -0.99 -9.17 26.41
C ASN A 137 -1.61 -8.67 27.73
N ALA A 138 -1.55 -7.37 28.01
CA ALA A 138 -2.22 -6.77 29.16
C ALA A 138 -3.75 -6.79 29.02
N LEU A 139 -4.29 -6.59 27.79
CA LEU A 139 -5.71 -6.62 27.49
C LEU A 139 -6.29 -8.05 27.57
N LEU A 140 -5.52 -9.07 27.16
CA LEU A 140 -5.93 -10.48 27.18
C LEU A 140 -6.46 -10.92 28.53
N ARG A 141 -5.75 -10.60 29.63
CA ARG A 141 -6.17 -10.97 30.99
C ARG A 141 -7.57 -10.45 31.34
N THR A 142 -7.91 -9.26 30.86
CA THR A 142 -9.22 -8.66 31.13
C THR A 142 -10.31 -9.22 30.23
N LEU A 143 -9.97 -9.63 29.01
CA LEU A 143 -10.90 -10.30 28.09
C LEU A 143 -11.17 -11.77 28.49
N GLU A 144 -10.25 -12.41 29.22
CA GLU A 144 -10.43 -13.78 29.73
C GLU A 144 -11.37 -13.82 30.95
N GLU A 145 -11.19 -12.87 31.87
CA GLU A 145 -11.99 -12.79 33.10
C GLU A 145 -12.55 -11.36 33.26
N PRO A 146 -13.44 -10.92 32.36
CA PRO A 146 -14.01 -9.58 32.46
C PRO A 146 -15.01 -9.49 33.62
N PRO A 147 -15.06 -8.37 34.35
CA PRO A 147 -16.13 -8.14 35.30
C PRO A 147 -17.48 -8.12 34.56
N SER A 148 -18.55 -8.57 35.21
CA SER A 148 -19.88 -8.71 34.60
C SER A 148 -20.40 -7.42 33.95
N HIS A 149 -20.04 -6.27 34.53
CA HIS A 149 -20.40 -4.94 34.06
C HIS A 149 -19.44 -4.37 33.00
N GLY A 150 -18.29 -5.01 32.76
CA GLY A 150 -17.28 -4.50 31.83
C GLY A 150 -17.53 -4.99 30.40
N LYS A 151 -17.40 -4.11 29.40
CA LYS A 151 -17.53 -4.46 27.98
C LYS A 151 -16.42 -3.80 27.18
N PHE A 152 -15.94 -4.52 26.16
CA PHE A 152 -14.96 -4.00 25.20
C PHE A 152 -15.53 -3.97 23.80
N ILE A 153 -15.30 -2.87 23.09
CA ILE A 153 -15.61 -2.74 21.66
C ILE A 153 -14.33 -2.31 20.95
N LEU A 154 -13.75 -3.23 20.21
CA LEU A 154 -12.50 -3.03 19.48
C LEU A 154 -12.83 -2.69 18.02
N ALA A 155 -12.26 -1.63 17.47
CA ALA A 155 -12.39 -1.31 16.05
C ALA A 155 -11.03 -1.37 15.37
N THR A 156 -10.97 -1.89 14.16
CA THR A 156 -9.72 -2.01 13.40
C THR A 156 -9.95 -1.92 11.90
N THR A 157 -8.99 -1.34 11.20
CA THR A 157 -8.92 -1.40 9.73
C THR A 157 -8.15 -2.63 9.24
N ASP A 158 -7.35 -3.26 10.10
CA ASP A 158 -6.53 -4.42 9.73
C ASP A 158 -6.63 -5.53 10.81
N ILE A 159 -7.46 -6.53 10.52
CA ILE A 159 -7.68 -7.66 11.44
C ILE A 159 -6.45 -8.57 11.54
N HIS A 160 -5.60 -8.62 10.49
CA HIS A 160 -4.44 -9.51 10.45
C HIS A 160 -3.35 -9.10 11.44
N LYS A 161 -3.32 -7.83 11.83
CA LYS A 161 -2.42 -7.33 12.85
C LYS A 161 -2.92 -7.53 14.28
N VAL A 162 -4.17 -7.97 14.46
CA VAL A 162 -4.72 -8.27 15.78
C VAL A 162 -4.44 -9.73 16.14
N PRO A 163 -3.87 -10.03 17.31
CA PRO A 163 -3.60 -11.41 17.72
C PRO A 163 -4.87 -12.29 17.73
N SER A 164 -4.75 -13.51 17.23
CA SER A 164 -5.85 -14.49 17.18
C SER A 164 -6.44 -14.80 18.56
N THR A 165 -5.63 -14.68 19.61
CA THR A 165 -6.04 -14.82 21.02
C THR A 165 -7.06 -13.76 21.45
N ILE A 166 -6.99 -12.54 20.94
CA ILE A 166 -7.98 -11.47 21.14
C ILE A 166 -9.24 -11.78 20.31
N ILE A 167 -9.05 -12.10 19.03
CA ILE A 167 -10.16 -12.36 18.11
C ILE A 167 -11.05 -13.50 18.63
N SER A 168 -10.48 -14.58 19.15
CA SER A 168 -11.21 -15.72 19.69
C SER A 168 -12.10 -15.42 20.90
N ARG A 169 -11.87 -14.29 21.60
CA ARG A 169 -12.62 -13.86 22.80
C ARG A 169 -13.63 -12.77 22.51
N CYS A 170 -13.68 -12.28 21.24
CA CYS A 170 -14.60 -11.24 20.82
C CYS A 170 -15.58 -11.77 19.77
N GLN A 171 -16.80 -11.24 19.79
CA GLN A 171 -17.72 -11.42 18.69
C GLN A 171 -17.29 -10.50 17.52
N ARG A 172 -16.95 -11.10 16.38
CA ARG A 172 -16.46 -10.40 15.21
C ARG A 172 -17.59 -9.97 14.29
N PHE A 173 -17.47 -8.72 13.79
CA PHE A 173 -18.34 -8.13 12.79
C PHE A 173 -17.50 -7.52 11.67
N ASP A 174 -17.71 -7.99 10.45
CA ASP A 174 -16.98 -7.54 9.27
C ASP A 174 -17.81 -6.48 8.53
N PHE A 175 -17.24 -5.29 8.39
CA PHE A 175 -17.81 -4.17 7.66
C PHE A 175 -17.29 -4.16 6.23
N ASN A 176 -18.19 -4.03 5.28
CA ASN A 176 -17.88 -3.97 3.87
C ASN A 176 -17.75 -2.51 3.38
N ARG A 177 -17.12 -2.32 2.23
CA ARG A 177 -17.21 -1.05 1.50
C ARG A 177 -18.66 -0.79 1.14
N ILE A 178 -19.06 0.47 1.23
CA ILE A 178 -20.41 0.91 0.88
C ILE A 178 -20.46 1.05 -0.64
N THR A 179 -21.55 0.59 -1.27
CA THR A 179 -21.71 0.70 -2.72
C THR A 179 -21.86 2.17 -3.15
N GLU A 180 -21.41 2.48 -4.36
CA GLU A 180 -21.54 3.84 -4.92
C GLU A 180 -22.98 4.32 -4.92
N THR A 181 -23.92 3.46 -5.28
CA THR A 181 -25.35 3.77 -5.28
C THR A 181 -25.85 4.17 -3.89
N ALA A 182 -25.51 3.41 -2.85
CA ALA A 182 -25.91 3.71 -1.48
C ALA A 182 -25.28 5.03 -0.96
N ILE A 183 -24.05 5.34 -1.36
CA ILE A 183 -23.41 6.63 -1.05
C ILE A 183 -24.14 7.76 -1.76
N CYS A 184 -24.44 7.65 -3.07
CA CYS A 184 -25.16 8.64 -3.84
C CYS A 184 -26.54 8.94 -3.24
N GLU A 185 -27.32 7.90 -2.92
CA GLU A 185 -28.63 8.03 -2.29
C GLU A 185 -28.54 8.80 -0.96
N ARG A 186 -27.55 8.46 -0.13
CA ARG A 186 -27.37 9.14 1.15
C ARG A 186 -26.93 10.59 1.00
N LEU A 187 -26.01 10.88 0.08
CA LEU A 187 -25.60 12.26 -0.22
C LEU A 187 -26.78 13.08 -0.72
N SER A 188 -27.62 12.51 -1.61
CA SER A 188 -28.83 13.17 -2.11
C SER A 188 -29.79 13.54 -0.97
N LEU A 189 -30.07 12.61 -0.05
CA LEU A 189 -30.92 12.86 1.12
C LEU A 189 -30.35 13.98 2.00
N ILE A 190 -29.05 13.94 2.28
CA ILE A 190 -28.38 14.97 3.10
C ILE A 190 -28.46 16.34 2.44
N LEU A 191 -28.21 16.44 1.14
CA LEU A 191 -28.26 17.70 0.41
C LEU A 191 -29.69 18.27 0.35
N GLN A 192 -30.71 17.42 0.22
CA GLN A 192 -32.12 17.85 0.32
C GLN A 192 -32.43 18.45 1.68
N GLU A 193 -31.96 17.86 2.76
CA GLU A 193 -32.15 18.40 4.13
C GLU A 193 -31.36 19.71 4.36
N GLU A 194 -30.20 19.87 3.71
CA GLU A 194 -29.39 21.09 3.77
C GLU A 194 -29.90 22.17 2.78
N GLY A 195 -30.87 21.85 1.91
CA GLY A 195 -31.41 22.79 0.92
C GLY A 195 -30.47 23.07 -0.26
N ILE A 196 -29.55 22.16 -0.55
CA ILE A 196 -28.55 22.30 -1.61
C ILE A 196 -28.94 21.41 -2.80
N SER A 197 -28.83 21.95 -4.02
CA SER A 197 -29.07 21.19 -5.25
C SER A 197 -27.76 20.65 -5.83
N ALA A 198 -27.75 19.38 -6.27
CA ALA A 198 -26.63 18.77 -6.96
C ALA A 198 -27.14 17.93 -8.14
N ASP A 199 -26.38 17.87 -9.22
CA ASP A 199 -26.65 16.96 -10.31
C ASP A 199 -26.21 15.53 -9.96
N GLU A 200 -26.81 14.53 -10.60
CA GLU A 200 -26.56 13.12 -10.36
C GLU A 200 -25.11 12.74 -10.72
N GLU A 201 -24.54 13.36 -11.75
CA GLU A 201 -23.18 13.14 -12.19
C GLU A 201 -22.16 13.60 -11.14
N SER A 202 -22.42 14.74 -10.49
CA SER A 202 -21.62 15.24 -9.37
C SER A 202 -21.63 14.27 -8.18
N LEU A 203 -22.79 13.73 -7.81
CA LEU A 203 -22.90 12.77 -6.72
C LEU A 203 -22.16 11.47 -7.03
N SER A 204 -22.32 10.97 -8.25
CA SER A 204 -21.62 9.77 -8.71
C SER A 204 -20.09 9.95 -8.71
N ALA A 205 -19.61 11.14 -9.12
CA ALA A 205 -18.19 11.46 -9.11
C ALA A 205 -17.58 11.49 -7.69
N ILE A 206 -18.30 12.12 -6.74
CA ILE A 206 -17.90 12.15 -5.33
C ILE A 206 -17.92 10.74 -4.73
N SER A 207 -18.96 9.95 -5.02
CA SER A 207 -19.11 8.59 -4.51
C SER A 207 -17.97 7.68 -4.99
N ARG A 208 -17.61 7.74 -6.28
CA ARG A 208 -16.45 7.00 -6.83
C ARG A 208 -15.13 7.39 -6.18
N LYS A 209 -14.90 8.70 -5.99
CA LYS A 209 -13.66 9.17 -5.33
C LYS A 209 -13.57 8.76 -3.87
N ALA A 210 -14.72 8.59 -3.20
CA ALA A 210 -14.79 8.17 -1.80
C ALA A 210 -14.48 6.67 -1.57
N ASP A 211 -14.40 5.86 -2.62
CA ASP A 211 -13.98 4.45 -2.59
C ASP A 211 -14.68 3.63 -1.49
N GLY A 212 -16.00 3.78 -1.37
CA GLY A 212 -16.81 3.05 -0.40
C GLY A 212 -16.76 3.59 1.04
N SER A 213 -16.16 4.77 1.27
CA SER A 213 -16.08 5.44 2.56
C SER A 213 -17.11 6.58 2.64
N MET A 214 -18.15 6.44 3.47
CA MET A 214 -19.12 7.51 3.70
C MET A 214 -18.50 8.76 4.34
N ARG A 215 -17.51 8.57 5.23
CA ARG A 215 -16.82 9.69 5.89
C ARG A 215 -16.06 10.55 4.87
N ASP A 216 -15.36 9.91 3.94
CA ASP A 216 -14.59 10.61 2.93
C ASP A 216 -15.52 11.25 1.89
N ALA A 217 -16.65 10.59 1.53
CA ALA A 217 -17.69 11.17 0.69
C ALA A 217 -18.27 12.47 1.28
N LEU A 218 -18.61 12.46 2.57
CA LEU A 218 -19.12 13.65 3.27
C LEU A 218 -18.06 14.75 3.38
N SER A 219 -16.79 14.38 3.59
CA SER A 219 -15.69 15.35 3.66
C SER A 219 -15.41 16.00 2.30
N LEU A 220 -15.48 15.23 1.21
CA LEU A 220 -15.39 15.76 -0.16
C LEU A 220 -16.59 16.67 -0.48
N MET A 221 -17.79 16.26 -0.06
CA MET A 221 -19.00 17.06 -0.24
C MET A 221 -18.90 18.41 0.48
N ASP A 222 -18.39 18.44 1.73
CA ASP A 222 -18.15 19.69 2.46
C ASP A 222 -17.22 20.64 1.69
N GLN A 223 -16.15 20.12 1.07
CA GLN A 223 -15.23 20.91 0.26
C GLN A 223 -15.90 21.47 -0.98
N VAL A 224 -16.73 20.65 -1.65
CA VAL A 224 -17.46 21.06 -2.84
C VAL A 224 -18.51 22.13 -2.49
N ILE A 225 -19.26 21.98 -1.40
CA ILE A 225 -20.22 22.98 -0.92
C ILE A 225 -19.52 24.31 -0.60
N ALA A 226 -18.36 24.24 0.07
CA ALA A 226 -17.60 25.45 0.39
C ALA A 226 -17.13 26.21 -0.87
N PHE A 227 -16.92 25.51 -1.99
CA PHE A 227 -16.48 26.09 -3.26
C PHE A 227 -17.65 26.54 -4.15
N ALA A 228 -18.68 25.68 -4.30
CA ALA A 228 -19.78 25.89 -5.26
C ALA A 228 -21.01 26.59 -4.67
N GLY A 229 -21.17 26.63 -3.34
CA GLY A 229 -22.33 27.17 -2.68
C GLY A 229 -23.57 26.28 -2.79
N GLU A 230 -24.73 26.86 -3.09
CA GLU A 230 -26.05 26.18 -3.04
C GLU A 230 -26.36 25.32 -4.29
N SER A 231 -25.57 25.42 -5.37
CA SER A 231 -25.77 24.65 -6.61
C SER A 231 -24.48 23.95 -7.03
N ILE A 232 -24.48 22.66 -6.89
CA ILE A 232 -23.31 21.82 -7.18
C ILE A 232 -23.44 21.25 -8.59
N LYS A 233 -22.47 21.57 -9.44
CA LYS A 233 -22.34 21.07 -10.81
C LYS A 233 -21.03 20.33 -10.98
N ILE A 234 -20.97 19.43 -11.96
CA ILE A 234 -19.81 18.57 -12.21
C ILE A 234 -18.50 19.36 -12.43
N GLU A 235 -18.58 20.58 -13.00
CA GLU A 235 -17.38 21.40 -13.23
C GLU A 235 -16.76 21.85 -11.89
N ALA A 236 -17.61 22.21 -10.91
CA ALA A 236 -17.15 22.59 -9.57
C ALA A 236 -16.55 21.37 -8.83
N VAL A 237 -17.21 20.22 -8.93
CA VAL A 237 -16.73 18.96 -8.37
C VAL A 237 -15.38 18.60 -8.97
N SER A 238 -15.25 18.66 -10.29
CA SER A 238 -14.01 18.36 -11.01
C SER A 238 -12.87 19.26 -10.56
N SER A 239 -13.14 20.54 -10.34
CA SER A 239 -12.14 21.52 -9.92
C SER A 239 -11.66 21.28 -8.47
N VAL A 240 -12.57 20.90 -7.56
CA VAL A 240 -12.26 20.70 -6.13
C VAL A 240 -11.62 19.35 -5.86
N ILE A 241 -12.13 18.29 -6.47
CA ILE A 241 -11.70 16.91 -6.22
C ILE A 241 -10.51 16.53 -7.11
N GLY A 242 -10.19 17.37 -8.10
CA GLY A 242 -9.12 17.10 -9.08
C GLY A 242 -9.48 15.91 -9.97
N LEU A 243 -10.75 15.85 -10.42
CA LEU A 243 -11.15 14.80 -11.35
C LEU A 243 -10.48 15.03 -12.71
N ILE A 244 -9.89 13.99 -13.22
CA ILE A 244 -9.27 14.02 -14.53
C ILE A 244 -10.34 13.68 -15.56
N PRO A 245 -10.60 14.56 -16.54
CA PRO A 245 -11.54 14.25 -17.60
C PRO A 245 -11.16 12.94 -18.31
N ILE A 246 -12.15 12.09 -18.55
CA ILE A 246 -11.94 10.79 -19.18
C ILE A 246 -11.27 10.90 -20.55
N ASP A 247 -11.47 12.01 -21.23
CA ASP A 247 -10.86 12.31 -22.53
C ASP A 247 -9.33 12.32 -22.46
N ILE A 248 -8.74 12.77 -21.36
CA ILE A 248 -7.29 12.76 -21.17
C ILE A 248 -6.74 11.33 -21.20
N TYR A 249 -7.47 10.38 -20.61
CA TYR A 249 -7.07 8.98 -20.64
C TYR A 249 -7.20 8.36 -22.04
N PHE A 250 -8.27 8.71 -22.77
CA PHE A 250 -8.42 8.30 -24.18
C PHE A 250 -7.34 8.93 -25.07
N ASP A 251 -7.03 10.21 -24.88
CA ASP A 251 -5.95 10.88 -25.61
C ASP A 251 -4.58 10.27 -25.32
N TYR A 252 -4.35 9.85 -24.07
CA TYR A 252 -3.14 9.14 -23.67
C TYR A 252 -3.04 7.78 -24.39
N SER A 253 -4.07 6.94 -24.32
CA SER A 253 -4.09 5.63 -24.95
C SER A 253 -4.04 5.72 -26.50
N GLU A 254 -4.73 6.68 -27.10
CA GLU A 254 -4.68 6.94 -28.54
C GLU A 254 -3.29 7.37 -29.00
N SER A 255 -2.59 8.19 -28.18
CA SER A 255 -1.22 8.62 -28.48
C SER A 255 -0.26 7.42 -28.54
N ILE A 256 -0.43 6.43 -27.66
CA ILE A 256 0.34 5.19 -27.65
C ILE A 256 0.02 4.36 -28.90
N LEU A 257 -1.27 4.14 -29.17
CA LEU A 257 -1.73 3.32 -30.28
C LEU A 257 -1.21 3.84 -31.63
N LYS A 258 -1.23 5.18 -31.82
CA LYS A 258 -0.77 5.84 -33.05
C LYS A 258 0.72 6.21 -33.04
N LYS A 259 1.45 5.91 -31.95
CA LYS A 259 2.86 6.31 -31.75
C LYS A 259 3.08 7.82 -31.98
N HIS A 260 2.12 8.65 -31.49
CA HIS A 260 2.11 10.10 -31.77
C HIS A 260 2.73 10.91 -30.59
N SER A 261 4.05 11.10 -30.64
CA SER A 261 4.83 11.76 -29.56
C SER A 261 4.34 13.18 -29.25
N ALA A 262 4.01 13.98 -30.27
CA ALA A 262 3.55 15.36 -30.06
C ALA A 262 2.20 15.42 -29.33
N LYS A 263 1.28 14.47 -29.57
CA LYS A 263 0.00 14.37 -28.83
C LYS A 263 0.27 13.96 -27.39
N MET A 264 1.13 12.98 -27.14
CA MET A 264 1.53 12.55 -25.82
C MET A 264 2.11 13.72 -25.00
N LEU A 265 3.02 14.49 -25.56
CA LEU A 265 3.59 15.67 -24.89
C LEU A 265 2.52 16.71 -24.51
N LYS A 266 1.50 16.92 -25.35
CA LYS A 266 0.37 17.80 -25.02
C LYS A 266 -0.45 17.26 -23.83
N VAL A 267 -0.73 15.95 -23.83
CA VAL A 267 -1.43 15.30 -22.71
C VAL A 267 -0.64 15.47 -21.40
N LEU A 268 0.67 15.20 -21.43
CA LEU A 268 1.54 15.40 -20.26
C LEU A 268 1.58 16.87 -19.79
N GLN A 269 1.58 17.82 -20.74
CA GLN A 269 1.50 19.24 -20.42
C GLN A 269 0.17 19.62 -19.75
N ILE A 270 -0.96 19.08 -20.21
CA ILE A 270 -2.28 19.31 -19.61
C ILE A 270 -2.29 18.79 -18.18
N ILE A 271 -1.84 17.55 -17.94
CA ILE A 271 -1.75 16.93 -16.61
C ILE A 271 -0.91 17.80 -15.67
N ARG A 272 0.25 18.26 -16.14
CA ARG A 272 1.16 19.11 -15.37
C ARG A 272 0.57 20.47 -15.05
N THR A 273 -0.08 21.11 -16.04
CA THR A 273 -0.65 22.46 -15.88
C THR A 273 -1.86 22.45 -14.96
N ALA A 274 -2.64 21.37 -14.98
CA ALA A 274 -3.77 21.18 -14.10
C ALA A 274 -3.37 20.92 -12.63
N GLY A 275 -2.08 20.69 -12.34
CA GLY A 275 -1.58 20.46 -10.98
C GLY A 275 -2.12 19.19 -10.32
N LEU A 276 -2.52 18.20 -11.12
CA LEU A 276 -3.14 16.97 -10.63
C LEU A 276 -2.13 16.08 -9.91
N PRO A 277 -2.49 15.40 -8.83
CA PRO A 277 -1.64 14.41 -8.20
C PRO A 277 -1.31 13.28 -9.17
N LEU A 278 -0.02 13.07 -9.48
CA LEU A 278 0.41 12.08 -10.45
C LEU A 278 0.03 10.64 -10.06
N GLU A 279 -0.11 10.38 -8.77
CA GLU A 279 -0.61 9.10 -8.25
C GLU A 279 -2.06 8.85 -8.69
N ASP A 280 -2.92 9.87 -8.59
CA ASP A 280 -4.32 9.80 -9.04
C ASP A 280 -4.41 9.63 -10.57
N VAL A 281 -3.53 10.31 -11.32
CA VAL A 281 -3.43 10.15 -12.78
C VAL A 281 -3.03 8.72 -13.14
N ALA A 282 -2.01 8.17 -12.48
CA ALA A 282 -1.54 6.81 -12.71
C ALA A 282 -2.63 5.78 -12.40
N LEU A 283 -3.32 5.94 -11.26
CA LEU A 283 -4.45 5.10 -10.88
C LEU A 283 -5.58 5.18 -11.91
N GLY A 284 -5.92 6.38 -12.37
CA GLY A 284 -6.93 6.58 -13.42
C GLY A 284 -6.56 5.92 -14.75
N LEU A 285 -5.27 5.97 -15.14
CA LEU A 285 -4.77 5.24 -16.31
C LEU A 285 -4.87 3.72 -16.14
N ILE A 286 -4.56 3.18 -14.94
CA ILE A 286 -4.74 1.76 -14.65
C ILE A 286 -6.20 1.35 -14.82
N HIS A 287 -7.14 2.12 -14.26
CA HIS A 287 -8.58 1.88 -14.46
C HIS A 287 -8.99 2.00 -15.92
N HIS A 288 -8.44 2.96 -16.67
CA HIS A 288 -8.71 3.12 -18.09
C HIS A 288 -8.28 1.89 -18.91
N PHE A 289 -7.04 1.41 -18.71
CA PHE A 289 -6.56 0.21 -19.39
C PHE A 289 -7.30 -1.06 -18.94
N ARG A 290 -7.66 -1.18 -17.66
CA ARG A 290 -8.55 -2.26 -17.18
C ARG A 290 -9.89 -2.23 -17.92
N ASN A 291 -10.50 -1.05 -18.09
CA ASN A 291 -11.77 -0.92 -18.79
C ASN A 291 -11.64 -1.26 -20.29
N LEU A 292 -10.51 -0.92 -20.93
CA LEU A 292 -10.23 -1.38 -22.30
C LEU A 292 -10.08 -2.91 -22.37
N ILE A 293 -9.39 -3.54 -21.40
CA ILE A 293 -9.28 -5.01 -21.33
C ILE A 293 -10.66 -5.65 -21.19
N VAL A 294 -11.49 -5.17 -20.26
CA VAL A 294 -12.83 -5.70 -20.05
C VAL A 294 -13.72 -5.46 -21.28
N GLY A 295 -13.64 -4.27 -21.89
CA GLY A 295 -14.39 -3.93 -23.10
C GLY A 295 -13.95 -4.73 -24.35
N SER A 296 -12.76 -5.35 -24.34
CA SER A 296 -12.31 -6.24 -25.40
C SER A 296 -12.93 -7.64 -25.35
N ILE A 297 -13.54 -8.01 -24.22
CA ILE A 297 -14.15 -9.32 -23.97
C ILE A 297 -15.64 -9.26 -24.34
N ASN A 298 -16.13 -10.20 -25.12
CA ASN A 298 -17.54 -10.28 -25.45
C ASN A 298 -18.40 -10.42 -24.18
N GLY A 299 -19.36 -9.50 -23.98
CA GLY A 299 -20.18 -9.45 -22.76
C GLY A 299 -19.50 -8.77 -21.56
N GLY A 300 -18.30 -8.22 -21.72
CA GLY A 300 -17.60 -7.47 -20.67
C GLY A 300 -18.21 -6.10 -20.40
N GLU A 301 -19.02 -5.56 -21.31
CA GLU A 301 -19.64 -4.23 -21.16
C GLU A 301 -20.52 -4.13 -19.90
N ASP A 302 -21.19 -5.22 -19.50
CA ASP A 302 -22.04 -5.27 -18.31
C ASP A 302 -21.23 -5.16 -17.00
N LEU A 303 -19.93 -5.48 -17.05
CA LEU A 303 -19.01 -5.37 -15.90
C LEU A 303 -18.39 -3.97 -15.77
N LEU A 304 -18.63 -3.08 -16.72
CA LEU A 304 -18.20 -1.69 -16.65
C LEU A 304 -19.24 -0.88 -15.87
N GLU A 305 -18.86 -0.38 -14.71
CA GLU A 305 -19.66 0.52 -13.87
C GLU A 305 -19.59 1.96 -14.41
N LEU A 306 -20.09 2.15 -15.64
CA LEU A 306 -20.04 3.41 -16.40
C LEU A 306 -21.41 3.68 -17.04
N ASN A 307 -21.67 4.93 -17.44
CA ASN A 307 -22.82 5.26 -18.27
C ASN A 307 -22.71 4.64 -19.68
N ASP A 308 -23.84 4.45 -20.35
CA ASP A 308 -23.92 3.71 -21.62
C ASP A 308 -23.06 4.32 -22.73
N ASP A 309 -22.89 5.63 -22.77
CA ASP A 309 -22.06 6.31 -23.77
C ASP A 309 -20.58 5.98 -23.57
N HIS A 310 -20.10 5.97 -22.32
CA HIS A 310 -18.73 5.58 -22.00
C HIS A 310 -18.50 4.10 -22.23
N LYS A 311 -19.47 3.21 -21.92
CA LYS A 311 -19.36 1.77 -22.21
C LYS A 311 -19.13 1.51 -23.70
N LYS A 312 -19.95 2.15 -24.56
CA LYS A 312 -19.79 2.06 -26.02
C LYS A 312 -18.41 2.55 -26.48
N ARG A 313 -17.98 3.71 -25.95
CA ARG A 313 -16.68 4.28 -26.29
C ARG A 313 -15.51 3.36 -25.92
N TYR A 314 -15.58 2.70 -24.74
CA TYR A 314 -14.58 1.71 -24.32
C TYR A 314 -14.60 0.46 -25.23
N SER A 315 -15.78 -0.06 -25.54
CA SER A 315 -15.92 -1.23 -26.42
C SER A 315 -15.40 -0.97 -27.84
N GLU A 316 -15.66 0.23 -28.39
CA GLU A 316 -15.15 0.63 -29.71
C GLU A 316 -13.62 0.79 -29.71
N ASN A 317 -13.07 1.49 -28.72
CA ASN A 317 -11.63 1.69 -28.63
C ASN A 317 -10.88 0.40 -28.30
N ALA A 318 -11.44 -0.49 -27.51
CA ALA A 318 -10.84 -1.78 -27.17
C ALA A 318 -10.56 -2.67 -28.40
N LYS A 319 -11.39 -2.57 -29.45
CA LYS A 319 -11.21 -3.30 -30.72
C LYS A 319 -9.95 -2.89 -31.51
N LEU A 320 -9.39 -1.73 -31.20
CA LEU A 320 -8.17 -1.22 -31.84
C LEU A 320 -6.88 -1.76 -31.19
N TRP A 321 -6.99 -2.45 -30.05
CA TRP A 321 -5.86 -2.92 -29.28
C TRP A 321 -5.71 -4.44 -29.33
N ASP A 322 -4.45 -4.91 -29.31
CA ASP A 322 -4.17 -6.31 -28.98
C ASP A 322 -4.27 -6.51 -27.45
N GLY A 323 -4.96 -7.58 -27.04
CA GLY A 323 -5.13 -7.89 -25.62
C GLY A 323 -3.80 -8.09 -24.86
N LYS A 324 -2.76 -8.60 -25.56
CA LYS A 324 -1.41 -8.75 -24.96
C LYS A 324 -0.77 -7.40 -24.70
N ASP A 325 -0.95 -6.44 -25.62
CA ASP A 325 -0.39 -5.09 -25.46
C ASP A 325 -1.11 -4.33 -24.34
N LEU A 326 -2.43 -4.47 -24.22
CA LEU A 326 -3.19 -3.93 -23.07
C LEU A 326 -2.67 -4.45 -21.72
N LEU A 327 -2.38 -5.76 -21.63
CA LEU A 327 -1.81 -6.35 -20.41
C LEU A 327 -0.39 -5.83 -20.11
N ARG A 328 0.45 -5.66 -21.15
CA ARG A 328 1.80 -5.08 -21.00
C ARG A 328 1.74 -3.64 -20.50
N MET A 329 0.84 -2.82 -21.08
CA MET A 329 0.62 -1.43 -20.64
C MET A 329 0.14 -1.39 -19.18
N SER A 330 -0.82 -2.24 -18.82
CA SER A 330 -1.32 -2.34 -17.45
C SER A 330 -0.21 -2.67 -16.46
N ASN A 331 0.71 -3.59 -16.81
CA ASN A 331 1.85 -3.92 -15.95
C ASN A 331 2.81 -2.73 -15.75
N VAL A 332 3.13 -2.01 -16.85
CA VAL A 332 4.02 -0.82 -16.76
C VAL A 332 3.38 0.28 -15.90
N LEU A 333 2.07 0.48 -16.02
CA LEU A 333 1.35 1.48 -15.22
C LEU A 333 1.23 1.08 -13.74
N ASN A 334 1.07 -0.20 -13.42
CA ASN A 334 1.10 -0.70 -12.05
C ASN A 334 2.49 -0.50 -11.41
N GLU A 335 3.57 -0.76 -12.16
CA GLU A 335 4.93 -0.47 -11.69
C GLU A 335 5.13 1.04 -11.48
N LEU A 336 4.58 1.87 -12.35
CA LEU A 336 4.62 3.32 -12.22
C LEU A 336 3.93 3.78 -10.93
N GLU A 337 2.68 3.36 -10.66
CA GLU A 337 1.93 3.74 -9.44
C GLU A 337 2.72 3.40 -8.18
N PHE A 338 3.30 2.19 -8.12
CA PHE A 338 4.10 1.75 -7.00
C PHE A 338 5.40 2.55 -6.83
N SER A 339 6.02 2.96 -7.94
CA SER A 339 7.29 3.70 -7.92
C SER A 339 7.12 5.18 -7.62
N LEU A 340 6.01 5.81 -8.05
CA LEU A 340 5.75 7.24 -7.83
C LEU A 340 5.85 7.65 -6.36
N LYS A 341 5.43 6.78 -5.44
CA LYS A 341 5.49 7.00 -3.98
C LYS A 341 6.92 7.01 -3.40
N ARG A 342 7.94 6.59 -4.18
CA ARG A 342 9.31 6.35 -3.69
C ARG A 342 10.37 7.18 -4.40
N VAL A 343 10.06 7.70 -5.59
CA VAL A 343 11.03 8.46 -6.38
C VAL A 343 11.13 9.91 -5.94
N THR A 344 12.33 10.49 -6.05
CA THR A 344 12.59 11.88 -5.70
C THR A 344 11.94 12.87 -6.69
N HIS A 345 11.79 12.47 -7.96
CA HIS A 345 11.24 13.32 -9.03
C HIS A 345 10.08 12.61 -9.74
N PRO A 346 8.85 12.59 -9.16
CA PRO A 346 7.71 11.88 -9.70
C PRO A 346 7.32 12.32 -11.12
N SER A 347 7.40 13.63 -11.42
CA SER A 347 7.05 14.18 -12.74
C SER A 347 7.93 13.63 -13.85
N ILE A 348 9.25 13.62 -13.64
CA ILE A 348 10.19 13.08 -14.64
C ILE A 348 9.99 11.59 -14.82
N HIS A 349 9.74 10.85 -13.73
CA HIS A 349 9.50 9.42 -13.80
C HIS A 349 8.23 9.09 -14.57
N PHE A 350 7.16 9.87 -14.36
CA PHE A 350 5.90 9.74 -15.09
C PHE A 350 6.08 10.01 -16.59
N GLU A 351 6.77 11.11 -16.97
CA GLU A 351 7.06 11.48 -18.35
C GLU A 351 7.89 10.39 -19.05
N ILE A 352 8.96 9.89 -18.42
CA ILE A 352 9.80 8.82 -18.98
C ILE A 352 8.97 7.54 -19.18
N THR A 353 8.09 7.20 -18.24
CA THR A 353 7.26 6.01 -18.36
C THR A 353 6.23 6.16 -19.49
N ALA A 354 5.64 7.34 -19.66
CA ALA A 354 4.76 7.64 -20.79
C ALA A 354 5.49 7.47 -22.15
N MET A 355 6.74 7.94 -22.24
CA MET A 355 7.56 7.73 -23.43
C MET A 355 7.92 6.27 -23.65
N LYS A 356 8.21 5.50 -22.58
CA LYS A 356 8.41 4.05 -22.70
C LYS A 356 7.18 3.34 -23.26
N CYS A 357 5.97 3.68 -22.76
CA CYS A 357 4.73 3.14 -23.29
C CYS A 357 4.55 3.46 -24.79
N LEU A 358 4.92 4.67 -25.21
CA LEU A 358 4.80 5.11 -26.59
C LEU A 358 5.78 4.36 -27.52
N GLU A 359 7.01 4.10 -27.07
CA GLU A 359 8.06 3.42 -27.86
C GLU A 359 7.94 1.88 -27.81
N MET A 360 7.08 1.33 -26.97
CA MET A 360 6.88 -0.13 -26.92
C MET A 360 6.40 -0.66 -28.26
N ASP A 361 7.11 -1.68 -28.78
CA ASP A 361 6.69 -2.39 -29.98
C ASP A 361 5.48 -3.28 -29.72
N THR A 362 4.65 -3.48 -30.75
CA THR A 362 3.51 -4.41 -30.71
C THR A 362 4.01 -5.84 -30.44
N SER A 363 3.26 -6.60 -29.64
CA SER A 363 3.63 -7.97 -29.31
C SER A 363 3.45 -8.86 -30.54
N ILE A 364 4.54 -9.51 -30.97
CA ILE A 364 4.52 -10.49 -32.07
C ILE A 364 4.53 -11.89 -31.43
N SER A 365 3.62 -12.76 -31.84
CA SER A 365 3.60 -14.16 -31.43
C SER A 365 4.78 -14.91 -32.07
N ILE A 366 5.49 -15.75 -31.27
CA ILE A 366 6.55 -16.61 -31.80
C ILE A 366 6.01 -17.54 -32.88
N THR A 367 4.76 -17.96 -32.79
CA THR A 367 4.06 -18.75 -33.81
C THR A 367 3.91 -17.99 -35.11
N GLU A 368 3.63 -16.69 -35.09
CA GLU A 368 3.54 -15.83 -36.30
C GLU A 368 4.91 -15.62 -36.94
N LEU A 369 5.96 -15.49 -36.12
CA LEU A 369 7.34 -15.42 -36.61
C LEU A 369 7.81 -16.74 -37.25
N LEU A 370 7.39 -17.89 -36.70
CA LEU A 370 7.77 -19.23 -37.20
C LEU A 370 6.92 -19.66 -38.43
N SER A 371 5.68 -19.16 -38.58
CA SER A 371 4.83 -19.49 -39.72
C SER A 371 5.21 -18.76 -41.01
N GLY A 372 6.16 -17.81 -40.95
CA GLY A 372 6.66 -17.13 -42.16
C GLY A 372 5.63 -16.21 -42.84
N GLU A 373 4.48 -15.97 -42.23
CA GLU A 373 3.55 -14.93 -42.67
C GLU A 373 4.15 -13.56 -42.31
N GLU A 374 4.98 -13.07 -43.25
CA GLU A 374 5.42 -11.67 -43.22
C GLU A 374 4.19 -10.78 -43.11
N SER A 375 4.08 -10.12 -41.97
CA SER A 375 3.08 -9.09 -41.74
C SER A 375 3.22 -8.01 -42.81
N LYS A 376 2.35 -8.07 -43.83
CA LYS A 376 2.21 -7.05 -44.87
C LYS A 376 1.85 -5.65 -44.34
N ASN A 377 1.86 -5.45 -43.01
CA ASN A 377 1.48 -4.20 -42.36
C ASN A 377 2.66 -3.33 -41.86
N ILE A 378 3.92 -3.75 -42.05
CA ILE A 378 5.08 -2.95 -41.58
C ILE A 378 5.57 -1.90 -42.62
N LYS A 379 4.97 -1.82 -43.78
CA LYS A 379 5.35 -0.83 -44.81
C LYS A 379 4.25 0.19 -45.11
N LYS A 380 3.82 0.95 -44.13
CA LYS A 380 3.16 2.24 -44.32
C LYS A 380 3.30 3.06 -43.04
N ASN A 381 4.20 3.99 -43.08
CA ASN A 381 4.17 5.33 -42.49
C ASN A 381 5.56 5.80 -42.05
N PHE A 382 6.52 5.78 -42.99
CA PHE A 382 7.57 6.77 -43.00
C PHE A 382 7.29 7.71 -44.16
N GLU A 383 6.49 8.73 -43.95
CA GLU A 383 6.50 9.90 -44.85
C GLU A 383 7.70 10.76 -44.44
N PRO A 384 8.60 11.08 -45.38
CA PRO A 384 9.68 12.02 -45.12
C PRO A 384 9.09 13.43 -44.95
N ILE A 385 9.50 14.11 -43.92
CA ILE A 385 9.21 15.51 -43.67
C ILE A 385 9.71 16.30 -44.88
N ASN A 386 8.81 16.75 -45.72
CA ASN A 386 9.10 17.72 -46.77
C ASN A 386 9.44 19.06 -46.11
N GLN A 387 10.70 19.42 -46.20
CA GLN A 387 11.18 20.79 -46.03
C GLN A 387 10.68 21.61 -47.21
N THR A 388 9.76 22.52 -46.99
CA THR A 388 9.47 23.62 -47.89
C THR A 388 10.47 24.74 -47.64
N GLY A 389 11.09 25.10 -48.72
CA GLY A 389 12.18 25.94 -49.03
C GLY A 389 12.13 27.41 -48.56
N THR A 390 13.29 27.97 -48.59
CA THR A 390 13.59 29.27 -49.22
C THR A 390 15.07 29.33 -49.54
N GLU A 391 15.29 29.48 -50.81
CA GLU A 391 16.28 30.15 -51.65
C GLU A 391 17.61 30.65 -51.05
N ASP A 392 18.65 30.13 -51.67
CA ASP A 392 19.71 30.82 -52.42
C ASP A 392 20.71 31.72 -51.69
N GLN A 393 21.95 31.27 -51.62
CA GLN A 393 23.08 32.00 -52.19
C GLN A 393 24.35 31.13 -52.25
N SER A 394 24.92 31.22 -53.42
CA SER A 394 26.03 30.52 -54.05
C SER A 394 27.43 30.75 -53.44
N LEU A 395 28.22 29.63 -53.41
CA LEU A 395 29.61 29.43 -53.85
C LEU A 395 30.80 30.10 -53.08
N PRO A 396 32.02 29.54 -53.11
CA PRO A 396 32.56 28.39 -53.84
C PRO A 396 33.44 27.41 -52.98
N ALA A 397 33.77 26.33 -53.65
CA ALA A 397 34.67 25.25 -53.28
C ALA A 397 36.10 25.67 -52.94
N SER A 398 36.72 24.95 -52.02
CA SER A 398 38.12 24.60 -52.13
C SER A 398 38.34 23.17 -51.65
N GLU A 399 38.90 22.43 -52.55
CA GLU A 399 39.48 21.09 -52.40
C GLU A 399 40.54 21.11 -51.31
N GLN A 400 40.62 20.01 -50.51
CA GLN A 400 41.87 19.27 -50.34
C GLN A 400 41.70 18.10 -49.37
N GLU A 401 41.81 16.93 -49.97
CA GLU A 401 42.61 15.77 -49.55
C GLU A 401 42.35 15.10 -48.22
N ASP A 402 41.76 13.91 -48.28
CA ASP A 402 42.15 12.74 -47.48
C ASP A 402 43.69 12.52 -47.59
N PRO A 403 44.39 11.99 -46.61
CA PRO A 403 44.16 10.66 -46.09
C PRO A 403 44.54 10.50 -44.59
N MET A 404 43.99 9.54 -43.86
CA MET A 404 44.74 8.52 -43.15
C MET A 404 43.82 7.63 -42.32
N ALA A 405 43.66 6.43 -42.84
CA ALA A 405 43.33 5.28 -42.04
C ALA A 405 44.39 5.06 -40.95
N GLN A 406 44.03 5.13 -39.69
CA GLN A 406 44.79 4.54 -38.63
C GLN A 406 43.90 3.67 -37.73
N LYS A 407 44.01 2.38 -37.99
CA LYS A 407 44.22 1.27 -37.08
C LYS A 407 43.54 1.42 -35.70
N ALA A 408 42.43 0.69 -35.58
CA ALA A 408 42.02 0.20 -34.28
C ALA A 408 43.11 -0.71 -33.69
N GLU A 409 43.88 -0.20 -32.77
CA GLU A 409 44.73 -1.00 -31.90
C GLU A 409 43.86 -1.75 -30.89
N LYS A 410 43.83 -3.08 -31.06
CA LYS A 410 43.44 -4.00 -30.01
C LYS A 410 44.41 -3.84 -28.84
N VAL A 411 43.98 -3.18 -27.79
CA VAL A 411 44.63 -3.27 -26.49
C VAL A 411 44.32 -4.68 -25.96
N SER A 412 45.28 -5.56 -26.16
CA SER A 412 45.33 -6.85 -25.48
C SER A 412 45.63 -6.59 -24.01
N VAL A 413 44.61 -6.70 -23.17
CA VAL A 413 44.80 -6.83 -21.73
C VAL A 413 45.49 -8.17 -21.48
N LYS A 414 46.76 -8.13 -21.11
CA LYS A 414 47.53 -9.26 -20.61
C LYS A 414 46.78 -9.82 -19.43
N LYS A 415 46.34 -11.10 -19.54
CA LYS A 415 45.98 -11.94 -18.42
C LYS A 415 47.19 -12.01 -17.48
N PRO A 416 47.02 -11.79 -16.17
CA PRO A 416 48.01 -12.24 -15.20
C PRO A 416 48.08 -13.79 -15.23
N PRO A 417 49.21 -14.39 -14.91
CA PRO A 417 49.36 -15.82 -14.97
C PRO A 417 48.41 -16.51 -13.99
N ALA A 418 47.71 -17.53 -14.46
CA ALA A 418 46.90 -18.41 -13.66
C ALA A 418 47.77 -19.06 -12.58
N GLN A 419 47.64 -18.62 -11.34
CA GLN A 419 48.03 -19.42 -10.19
C GLN A 419 46.91 -20.43 -9.97
N ASN A 420 47.19 -21.69 -10.28
CA ASN A 420 46.40 -22.86 -9.90
C ASN A 420 46.46 -23.03 -8.38
N ASN A 421 45.68 -22.30 -7.63
CA ASN A 421 45.36 -22.66 -6.26
C ASN A 421 43.95 -23.27 -6.29
N ASN A 422 43.91 -24.61 -6.42
CA ASN A 422 42.69 -25.38 -6.26
C ASN A 422 42.31 -25.39 -4.78
N ILE A 423 41.50 -24.39 -4.36
CA ILE A 423 40.85 -24.44 -3.06
C ILE A 423 39.68 -25.43 -3.15
N THR A 424 39.53 -26.29 -2.14
CA THR A 424 38.44 -27.26 -2.09
C THR A 424 37.25 -26.73 -1.30
N LEU A 425 36.05 -27.26 -1.57
CA LEU A 425 34.85 -26.90 -0.85
C LEU A 425 35.01 -27.10 0.67
N GLU A 426 35.62 -28.24 1.06
CA GLU A 426 35.90 -28.57 2.48
C GLU A 426 36.79 -27.53 3.18
N GLU A 427 37.74 -26.92 2.48
CA GLU A 427 38.61 -25.88 3.03
C GLU A 427 37.85 -24.57 3.22
N ILE A 428 36.88 -24.27 2.35
CA ILE A 428 36.01 -23.12 2.48
C ILE A 428 35.06 -23.33 3.65
N GLU A 429 34.44 -24.50 3.80
CA GLU A 429 33.53 -24.83 4.90
C GLU A 429 34.22 -24.73 6.26
N LYS A 430 35.44 -25.28 6.41
CA LYS A 430 36.20 -25.18 7.66
C LYS A 430 36.54 -23.75 8.11
N LYS A 431 36.70 -22.84 7.16
CA LYS A 431 37.03 -21.44 7.44
C LYS A 431 35.80 -20.51 7.37
N TRP A 432 34.63 -21.04 6.99
CA TRP A 432 33.42 -20.23 6.74
C TRP A 432 33.00 -19.42 7.96
N SER A 433 32.97 -19.99 9.15
CA SER A 433 32.59 -19.31 10.38
C SER A 433 33.47 -18.09 10.67
N LYS A 434 34.80 -18.22 10.50
CA LYS A 434 35.74 -17.11 10.70
C LYS A 434 35.61 -16.03 9.64
N PHE A 435 35.29 -16.41 8.41
CA PHE A 435 34.99 -15.49 7.32
C PHE A 435 33.73 -14.66 7.61
N VAL A 436 32.66 -15.32 8.08
CA VAL A 436 31.41 -14.67 8.45
C VAL A 436 31.62 -13.71 9.63
N GLU A 437 32.37 -14.11 10.67
CA GLU A 437 32.73 -13.24 11.80
C GLU A 437 33.46 -11.98 11.34
N LYS A 438 34.44 -12.11 10.44
CA LYS A 438 35.18 -10.96 9.91
C LYS A 438 34.27 -9.98 9.16
N ILE A 439 33.39 -10.50 8.28
CA ILE A 439 32.42 -9.65 7.57
C ILE A 439 31.44 -9.02 8.54
N ASN A 440 31.00 -9.74 9.57
CA ASN A 440 30.07 -9.21 10.55
C ASN A 440 30.65 -8.03 11.35
N GLN A 441 31.96 -8.01 11.60
CA GLN A 441 32.64 -6.89 12.25
C GLN A 441 32.71 -5.66 11.35
N GLU A 442 32.94 -5.82 10.05
CA GLU A 442 33.12 -4.71 9.12
C GLU A 442 31.80 -4.26 8.45
N ARG A 443 30.89 -5.20 8.21
CA ARG A 443 29.59 -5.01 7.54
C ARG A 443 28.48 -5.85 8.19
N PRO A 444 27.94 -5.43 9.35
CA PRO A 444 26.96 -6.20 10.12
C PRO A 444 25.73 -6.64 9.32
N SER A 445 25.23 -5.79 8.41
CA SER A 445 24.05 -6.10 7.58
C SER A 445 24.25 -7.25 6.60
N ILE A 446 25.47 -7.48 6.12
CA ILE A 446 25.84 -8.60 5.24
C ILE A 446 26.20 -9.81 6.10
N GLY A 447 26.95 -9.60 7.18
CA GLY A 447 27.39 -10.63 8.11
C GLY A 447 26.22 -11.40 8.72
N THR A 448 25.16 -10.69 9.12
CA THR A 448 23.94 -11.33 9.68
C THR A 448 23.27 -12.26 8.67
N ILE A 449 23.25 -11.93 7.38
CA ILE A 449 22.65 -12.80 6.35
C ILE A 449 23.56 -14.00 6.08
N LEU A 450 24.88 -13.79 6.01
CA LEU A 450 25.85 -14.86 5.81
C LEU A 450 25.95 -15.81 7.01
N ALA A 451 25.62 -15.36 8.21
CA ALA A 451 25.55 -16.22 9.41
C ALA A 451 24.49 -17.33 9.28
N HIS A 452 23.42 -17.06 8.51
CA HIS A 452 22.38 -18.05 8.18
C HIS A 452 22.61 -18.72 6.82
N SER A 453 23.87 -18.84 6.40
CA SER A 453 24.21 -19.47 5.12
C SER A 453 25.37 -20.47 5.27
N ASN A 454 25.35 -21.49 4.41
CA ASN A 454 26.45 -22.46 4.32
C ASN A 454 26.91 -22.60 2.86
N PRO A 455 28.24 -22.80 2.60
CA PRO A 455 28.73 -23.22 1.31
C PRO A 455 28.06 -24.52 0.89
N TYR A 456 27.60 -24.60 -0.35
CA TYR A 456 26.89 -25.76 -0.86
C TYR A 456 27.60 -26.42 -2.02
N GLU A 457 28.10 -25.63 -2.95
CA GLU A 457 28.73 -26.15 -4.17
C GLU A 457 29.80 -25.18 -4.67
N LEU A 458 30.91 -25.73 -5.20
CA LEU A 458 31.98 -24.96 -5.82
C LEU A 458 32.17 -25.40 -7.27
N ASN A 459 31.73 -24.59 -8.22
CA ASN A 459 31.85 -24.87 -9.66
C ASN A 459 32.92 -23.96 -10.28
N GLY A 460 34.17 -24.42 -10.34
CA GLY A 460 35.27 -23.61 -10.84
C GLY A 460 35.49 -22.34 -10.00
N ASN A 461 35.15 -21.16 -10.54
CA ASN A 461 35.24 -19.88 -9.84
C ASN A 461 33.90 -19.41 -9.23
N LEU A 462 32.86 -20.25 -9.22
CA LEU A 462 31.56 -19.91 -8.70
C LEU A 462 31.28 -20.67 -7.39
N LEU A 463 31.22 -19.94 -6.28
CA LEU A 463 30.80 -20.45 -4.98
C LEU A 463 29.29 -20.26 -4.83
N VAL A 464 28.57 -21.36 -4.66
CA VAL A 464 27.12 -21.36 -4.38
C VAL A 464 26.92 -21.55 -2.88
N ILE A 465 26.17 -20.65 -2.25
CA ILE A 465 25.78 -20.71 -0.85
C ILE A 465 24.28 -20.93 -0.71
N LYS A 466 23.86 -21.78 0.23
CA LYS A 466 22.46 -21.92 0.65
C LYS A 466 22.19 -21.02 1.83
N VAL A 467 21.08 -20.24 1.77
CA VAL A 467 20.62 -19.35 2.84
C VAL A 467 19.36 -19.95 3.44
N TYR A 468 19.31 -20.08 4.78
CA TYR A 468 18.25 -20.73 5.54
C TYR A 468 17.46 -19.72 6.36
N ASN A 469 16.17 -19.99 6.56
CA ASN A 469 15.28 -19.24 7.48
C ASN A 469 15.20 -17.72 7.25
N LEU A 470 15.54 -17.22 6.06
CA LEU A 470 15.48 -15.79 5.73
C LEU A 470 14.52 -15.50 4.56
N PRO A 471 13.87 -14.33 4.56
CA PRO A 471 12.97 -13.93 3.48
C PRO A 471 13.69 -13.72 2.14
N LYS A 472 12.97 -13.87 1.02
CA LYS A 472 13.51 -13.74 -0.35
C LYS A 472 14.28 -12.44 -0.61
N PHE A 473 13.93 -11.33 0.03
CA PHE A 473 14.64 -10.06 -0.14
C PHE A 473 16.09 -10.09 0.39
N SER A 474 16.41 -11.00 1.32
CA SER A 474 17.78 -11.14 1.88
C SER A 474 18.77 -11.61 0.83
N VAL A 475 18.35 -12.51 -0.09
CA VAL A 475 19.19 -12.95 -1.23
C VAL A 475 19.42 -11.79 -2.20
N GLY A 476 18.39 -10.98 -2.50
CA GLY A 476 18.54 -9.78 -3.31
C GLY A 476 19.51 -8.75 -2.71
N ASN A 477 19.62 -8.71 -1.38
CA ASN A 477 20.59 -7.86 -0.70
C ASN A 477 22.03 -8.38 -0.84
N LEU A 478 22.24 -9.70 -0.76
CA LEU A 478 23.55 -10.32 -1.05
C LEU A 478 23.97 -10.08 -2.50
N GLU A 479 23.05 -10.27 -3.46
CA GLU A 479 23.34 -10.07 -4.89
C GLU A 479 23.76 -8.62 -5.21
N ARG A 480 23.13 -7.62 -4.60
CA ARG A 480 23.50 -6.21 -4.76
C ARG A 480 24.89 -5.90 -4.21
N ASN A 481 25.34 -6.67 -3.23
CA ASN A 481 26.64 -6.50 -2.58
C ASN A 481 27.69 -7.53 -3.01
N ASN A 482 27.43 -8.33 -4.06
CA ASN A 482 28.32 -9.39 -4.54
C ASN A 482 29.77 -8.91 -4.72
N GLN A 483 29.99 -7.76 -5.35
CA GLN A 483 31.34 -7.22 -5.59
C GLN A 483 32.12 -6.98 -4.29
N VAL A 484 31.42 -6.61 -3.22
CA VAL A 484 32.05 -6.37 -1.92
C VAL A 484 32.40 -7.73 -1.27
N ILE A 485 31.46 -8.68 -1.31
CA ILE A 485 31.67 -10.02 -0.74
C ILE A 485 32.77 -10.76 -1.48
N GLU A 486 32.83 -10.67 -2.80
CA GLU A 486 33.88 -11.28 -3.64
C GLU A 486 35.28 -10.73 -3.26
N LYS A 487 35.41 -9.44 -2.96
CA LYS A 487 36.66 -8.87 -2.44
C LYS A 487 37.06 -9.46 -1.08
N PHE A 488 36.11 -9.60 -0.16
CA PHE A 488 36.35 -10.22 1.14
C PHE A 488 36.74 -11.71 1.01
N ILE A 489 36.16 -12.45 0.05
CA ILE A 489 36.54 -13.81 -0.27
C ILE A 489 37.97 -13.85 -0.78
N GLU A 490 38.34 -12.97 -1.70
CA GLU A 490 39.69 -12.87 -2.24
C GLU A 490 40.73 -12.53 -1.15
N GLU A 491 40.41 -11.63 -0.24
CA GLU A 491 41.27 -11.24 0.88
C GLU A 491 41.41 -12.35 1.94
N HIS A 492 40.37 -13.18 2.15
CA HIS A 492 40.38 -14.21 3.20
C HIS A 492 40.92 -15.55 2.72
N TYR A 493 40.55 -15.92 1.49
CA TYR A 493 40.92 -17.22 0.91
C TYR A 493 42.05 -17.13 -0.11
N GLY A 494 42.42 -15.94 -0.56
CA GLY A 494 43.48 -15.74 -1.57
C GLY A 494 43.09 -16.15 -2.99
N VAL A 495 41.79 -16.40 -3.23
CA VAL A 495 41.26 -16.87 -4.53
C VAL A 495 40.07 -16.03 -4.91
N SER A 496 40.01 -15.55 -6.16
CA SER A 496 38.90 -14.79 -6.67
C SER A 496 37.72 -15.71 -7.04
N LEU A 497 36.69 -15.74 -6.21
CA LEU A 497 35.47 -16.52 -6.41
C LEU A 497 34.27 -15.58 -6.57
N LYS A 498 33.38 -15.93 -7.52
CA LYS A 498 32.07 -15.31 -7.66
C LYS A 498 31.06 -15.95 -6.71
N LEU A 499 30.19 -15.16 -6.09
CA LEU A 499 29.19 -15.66 -5.15
C LEU A 499 27.82 -15.76 -5.82
N LYS A 500 27.10 -16.88 -5.57
CA LYS A 500 25.69 -17.04 -5.89
C LYS A 500 24.94 -17.57 -4.67
N ALA A 501 23.90 -16.86 -4.23
CA ALA A 501 23.08 -17.28 -3.11
C ALA A 501 21.79 -17.95 -3.59
N ILE A 502 21.36 -19.03 -2.93
CA ILE A 502 20.12 -19.77 -3.20
C ILE A 502 19.37 -19.93 -1.87
N ILE A 503 18.06 -19.69 -1.87
CA ILE A 503 17.21 -19.94 -0.69
C ILE A 503 16.93 -21.44 -0.60
N SER A 504 17.06 -22.00 0.60
CA SER A 504 16.63 -23.36 0.91
C SER A 504 15.46 -23.30 1.90
N ASP A 505 14.38 -24.01 1.59
CA ASP A 505 13.26 -24.23 2.50
C ASP A 505 13.54 -25.40 3.49
N GLU A 506 14.75 -25.98 3.43
CA GLU A 506 15.23 -27.02 4.35
C GLU A 506 15.60 -26.40 5.70
N VAL A 507 15.45 -27.18 6.76
CA VAL A 507 15.91 -26.78 8.11
C VAL A 507 17.44 -26.73 8.11
N GLU A 508 18.03 -25.68 8.69
CA GLU A 508 19.48 -25.51 8.82
C GLU A 508 20.08 -26.76 9.50
N PRO A 509 21.11 -27.43 8.91
CA PRO A 509 21.75 -28.57 9.54
C PRO A 509 22.39 -28.13 10.85
N GLU A 510 22.08 -28.82 11.95
CA GLU A 510 22.65 -28.57 13.27
C GLU A 510 24.19 -28.53 13.17
N LYS A 511 24.75 -27.34 13.35
CA LYS A 511 26.18 -27.17 13.59
C LYS A 511 26.46 -27.76 14.98
N ASN A 512 27.38 -28.71 15.07
CA ASN A 512 27.94 -29.16 16.34
C ASN A 512 28.36 -27.97 17.19
N VAL A 513 27.50 -27.58 18.11
CA VAL A 513 27.75 -26.57 19.14
C VAL A 513 28.32 -27.33 20.34
N GLU A 514 29.54 -27.84 20.18
CA GLU A 514 30.42 -28.06 21.33
C GLU A 514 31.33 -26.84 21.42
N ILE A 515 31.30 -26.19 22.62
CA ILE A 515 32.10 -25.02 23.04
C ILE A 515 31.43 -23.66 22.81
N ILE A 516 30.34 -23.31 23.50
CA ILE A 516 30.06 -21.91 23.98
C ILE A 516 29.17 -21.91 25.25
N GLU A 517 28.90 -23.05 25.90
CA GLU A 517 28.16 -23.04 27.17
C GLU A 517 29.02 -22.75 28.43
N GLU A 518 30.35 -22.77 28.34
CA GLU A 518 31.20 -22.47 29.52
C GLU A 518 31.67 -21.01 29.65
N ALA A 519 31.36 -20.12 28.68
CA ALA A 519 31.80 -18.72 28.74
C ALA A 519 30.70 -17.72 29.18
N VAL A 520 29.45 -18.15 29.36
CA VAL A 520 28.32 -17.26 29.72
C VAL A 520 27.98 -17.32 31.20
N LEU A 521 28.54 -18.26 31.97
CA LEU A 521 28.25 -18.42 33.39
C LEU A 521 29.30 -17.85 34.36
N SER A 522 30.24 -17.04 33.88
CA SER A 522 31.22 -16.40 34.76
C SER A 522 31.54 -14.96 34.36
N LYS A 523 30.54 -14.06 34.42
CA LYS A 523 30.71 -12.63 34.69
C LYS A 523 29.34 -12.04 35.02
N GLU A 524 29.02 -11.95 36.28
CA GLU A 524 28.14 -10.92 36.82
C GLU A 524 28.78 -9.56 36.47
N ALA A 525 28.34 -8.96 35.34
CA ALA A 525 28.71 -7.60 35.03
C ALA A 525 27.85 -6.66 35.86
N ASN A 526 28.49 -5.86 36.69
CA ASN A 526 27.88 -4.77 37.45
C ASN A 526 27.14 -3.83 36.46
N GLY A 527 25.91 -3.43 36.84
CA GLY A 527 25.02 -2.62 35.98
C GLY A 527 25.58 -1.27 35.52
N ASP A 528 26.65 -0.78 36.11
CA ASP A 528 27.29 0.49 35.73
C ASP A 528 28.09 0.45 34.40
N ASP A 529 28.59 -0.73 34.02
CA ASP A 529 29.45 -0.87 32.85
C ASP A 529 28.65 -0.86 31.50
N VAL A 530 27.38 -1.26 31.56
CA VAL A 530 26.48 -1.24 30.39
C VAL A 530 25.99 0.18 30.10
N VAL A 531 25.70 0.96 31.13
CA VAL A 531 25.25 2.36 31.01
C VAL A 531 26.37 3.22 30.45
N THR A 532 27.61 3.04 30.91
CA THR A 532 28.78 3.78 30.44
C THR A 532 29.06 3.50 28.95
N ARG A 533 28.95 2.25 28.51
CA ARG A 533 29.11 1.88 27.09
C ARG A 533 28.01 2.42 26.17
N VAL A 534 26.77 2.50 26.66
CA VAL A 534 25.66 3.10 25.91
C VAL A 534 25.86 4.61 25.75
N LEU A 535 26.35 5.29 26.78
CA LEU A 535 26.64 6.71 26.73
C LEU A 535 27.79 7.06 25.76
N GLU A 536 28.83 6.21 25.71
CA GLU A 536 29.95 6.39 24.75
C GLU A 536 29.53 6.17 23.28
N VAL A 537 28.57 5.26 23.04
CA VAL A 537 28.12 4.97 21.66
C VAL A 537 27.14 6.01 21.13
N PHE A 538 26.36 6.67 22.01
CA PHE A 538 25.31 7.61 21.61
C PHE A 538 25.58 9.07 21.99
N ASP A 539 26.78 9.37 22.49
CA ASP A 539 27.23 10.73 22.87
C ASP A 539 26.20 11.45 23.78
N GLY A 540 25.63 10.71 24.74
CA GLY A 540 24.52 11.14 25.59
C GLY A 540 24.96 11.49 26.99
N GLU A 541 24.32 12.49 27.61
CA GLU A 541 24.51 12.89 29.01
C GLU A 541 23.35 12.38 29.89
N ILE A 542 23.67 11.95 31.11
CA ILE A 542 22.66 11.59 32.10
C ILE A 542 22.05 12.86 32.68
N LEU A 543 20.80 13.15 32.36
CA LEU A 543 20.01 14.18 33.04
C LEU A 543 19.60 13.65 34.44
N ARG A 544 20.11 14.30 35.49
CA ARG A 544 19.73 14.06 36.89
C ARG A 544 18.41 14.72 37.22
#